data_269f2d8435aee4503b928b954fff2f0d
#
_entry.id   269f2d8435aee4503b928b954fff2f0d
#
_cell.length_a   1.000
_cell.length_b   1.000
_cell.length_c   1.000
_cell.angle_alpha   90.00
_cell.angle_beta   90.00
_cell.angle_gamma   90.00
#
_symmetry.space_group_name_H-M   'P 1'
#
loop_
_entity.id
_entity.type
_entity.pdbx_description
1 polymer ?
#
loop_
_entity_poly.entity_id
_entity_poly.type
_entity_poly.pdbx_seq_one_letter_code
_entity_poly.pdbx_strand_id
1 'polypeptide(L)'
;MKIKHYMAPMEGLTGYIYRNAYHACYHPMDKYFTPFLSPKANSYLSSRELNDILPEHNQGMYVVPQILTNQAGDFIRTAKELQEYGYSEINLNL
;
A
#
# COMPACT_ATOMS: atom_id res chain seq x y z
N MET A 1 -10.37 16.11 -21.17
CA MET A 1 -9.74 15.88 -19.84
C MET A 1 -9.72 14.40 -19.54
N LYS A 2 -8.56 13.89 -19.16
CA LYS A 2 -8.43 12.47 -18.79
C LYS A 2 -8.82 12.30 -17.31
N ILE A 3 -9.79 11.43 -17.05
CA ILE A 3 -10.21 11.11 -15.70
C ILE A 3 -9.36 9.97 -15.17
N LYS A 4 -8.79 10.17 -13.98
CA LYS A 4 -8.02 9.13 -13.29
C LYS A 4 -8.88 8.47 -12.23
N HIS A 5 -8.70 7.16 -12.09
CA HIS A 5 -9.46 6.37 -11.13
C HIS A 5 -8.51 5.77 -10.10
N TYR A 6 -8.82 5.99 -8.82
CA TYR A 6 -8.03 5.47 -7.72
C TYR A 6 -8.89 4.55 -6.87
N MET A 7 -8.34 3.40 -6.51
CA MET A 7 -9.01 2.52 -5.57
C MET A 7 -8.60 2.90 -4.15
N ALA A 8 -9.58 3.45 -3.40
CA ALA A 8 -9.39 3.73 -1.98
C ALA A 8 -9.43 2.42 -1.18
N PRO A 9 -8.66 2.30 -0.10
CA PRO A 9 -8.65 1.08 0.68
C PRO A 9 -9.88 0.97 1.56
N MET A 10 -10.32 -0.28 1.76
CA MET A 10 -11.31 -0.64 2.76
C MET A 10 -10.69 -1.72 3.62
N GLU A 11 -10.45 -1.42 4.88
CA GLU A 11 -9.81 -2.35 5.80
C GLU A 11 -10.51 -3.72 5.78
N GLY A 12 -9.71 -4.78 5.66
CA GLY A 12 -10.22 -6.14 5.59
C GLY A 12 -10.71 -6.57 4.22
N LEU A 13 -10.84 -5.64 3.25
CA LEU A 13 -11.33 -5.98 1.91
C LEU A 13 -10.29 -5.74 0.82
N THR A 14 -9.57 -4.62 0.86
CA THR A 14 -8.70 -4.22 -0.23
C THR A 14 -7.25 -4.67 -0.05
N GLY A 15 -7.03 -5.85 0.54
CA GLY A 15 -5.73 -6.48 0.55
C GLY A 15 -5.29 -6.88 -0.86
N TYR A 16 -4.07 -7.43 -0.98
CA TYR A 16 -3.50 -7.71 -2.30
C TYR A 16 -4.35 -8.70 -3.11
N ILE A 17 -5.00 -9.64 -2.46
CA ILE A 17 -5.84 -10.63 -3.16
C ILE A 17 -7.01 -9.94 -3.83
N TYR A 18 -7.71 -9.05 -3.13
CA TYR A 18 -8.84 -8.31 -3.69
C TYR A 18 -8.38 -7.39 -4.81
N ARG A 19 -7.28 -6.66 -4.62
CA ARG A 19 -6.75 -5.76 -5.65
C ARG A 19 -6.42 -6.52 -6.93
N ASN A 20 -5.78 -7.68 -6.81
CA ASN A 20 -5.43 -8.48 -7.98
C ASN A 20 -6.67 -9.00 -8.69
N ALA A 21 -7.66 -9.46 -7.95
CA ALA A 21 -8.93 -9.93 -8.54
C ALA A 21 -9.64 -8.79 -9.27
N TYR A 22 -9.70 -7.62 -8.67
CA TYR A 22 -10.32 -6.45 -9.29
C TYR A 22 -9.59 -6.07 -10.58
N HIS A 23 -8.26 -5.98 -10.51
CA HIS A 23 -7.42 -5.59 -11.63
C HIS A 23 -7.55 -6.56 -12.81
N ALA A 24 -7.71 -7.86 -12.53
CA ALA A 24 -7.84 -8.88 -13.56
C ALA A 24 -9.23 -8.91 -14.19
N CYS A 25 -10.29 -8.60 -13.43
CA CYS A 25 -11.68 -8.80 -13.85
C CYS A 25 -12.40 -7.53 -14.26
N TYR A 26 -11.89 -6.37 -13.88
CA TYR A 26 -12.54 -5.08 -14.12
C TYR A 26 -11.57 -4.11 -14.78
N HIS A 27 -12.00 -2.86 -14.93
CA HIS A 27 -11.12 -1.82 -15.46
C HIS A 27 -9.98 -1.55 -14.50
N PRO A 28 -8.74 -1.52 -15.01
CA PRO A 28 -7.60 -1.16 -14.14
C PRO A 28 -7.76 0.23 -13.57
N MET A 29 -7.35 0.39 -12.32
CA MET A 29 -7.28 1.70 -11.68
C MET A 29 -5.94 2.35 -11.99
N ASP A 30 -5.89 3.69 -11.99
CA ASP A 30 -4.63 4.42 -12.15
C ASP A 30 -3.74 4.26 -10.92
N LYS A 31 -4.36 4.18 -9.73
CA LYS A 31 -3.66 3.91 -8.49
C LYS A 31 -4.48 3.01 -7.59
N TYR A 32 -3.78 2.16 -6.86
CA TYR A 32 -4.35 1.34 -5.78
C TYR A 32 -3.67 1.72 -4.49
N PHE A 33 -4.43 1.97 -3.44
CA PHE A 33 -3.87 2.24 -2.11
C PHE A 33 -3.96 1.00 -1.26
N THR A 34 -2.90 0.71 -0.48
CA THR A 34 -2.96 -0.41 0.46
C THR A 34 -3.83 -0.05 1.66
N PRO A 35 -4.37 -1.04 2.36
CA PRO A 35 -4.83 -0.82 3.73
C PRO A 35 -3.71 -0.22 4.57
N PHE A 36 -4.06 0.39 5.70
CA PHE A 36 -3.07 1.08 6.52
C PHE A 36 -1.99 0.15 7.02
N LEU A 37 -0.74 0.59 6.86
CA LEU A 37 0.40 -0.01 7.52
C LEU A 37 0.59 0.73 8.84
N SER A 38 0.49 0.03 9.94
CA SER A 38 0.56 0.62 11.28
C SER A 38 1.88 0.23 11.94
N PRO A 39 2.95 1.02 11.75
CA PRO A 39 4.24 0.69 12.33
C PRO A 39 4.18 0.75 13.85
N LYS A 40 4.81 -0.23 14.48
CA LYS A 40 4.98 -0.26 15.93
C LYS A 40 6.44 0.04 16.26
N ALA A 41 6.65 0.60 17.46
CA ALA A 41 8.00 0.92 17.89
C ALA A 41 8.89 -0.33 17.85
N ASN A 42 10.03 -0.21 17.19
CA ASN A 42 11.07 -1.25 17.13
C ASN A 42 10.60 -2.59 16.53
N SER A 43 9.58 -2.57 15.64
CA SER A 43 9.13 -3.79 14.98
C SER A 43 9.00 -3.60 13.48
N TYR A 44 9.11 -4.71 12.75
CA TYR A 44 8.94 -4.74 11.31
C TYR A 44 7.45 -4.85 10.95
N LEU A 45 7.16 -4.72 9.66
CA LEU A 45 5.80 -4.91 9.17
C LEU A 45 5.32 -6.33 9.49
N SER A 46 4.03 -6.46 9.82
CA SER A 46 3.43 -7.77 10.05
C SER A 46 3.37 -8.57 8.76
N SER A 47 3.12 -9.89 8.87
CA SER A 47 2.98 -10.73 7.68
C SER A 47 1.87 -10.25 6.76
N ARG A 48 0.74 -9.81 7.32
CA ARG A 48 -0.36 -9.27 6.53
C ARG A 48 0.06 -8.00 5.78
N GLU A 49 0.70 -7.09 6.49
CA GLU A 49 1.17 -5.84 5.89
C GLU A 49 2.21 -6.10 4.81
N LEU A 50 3.14 -7.00 5.09
CA LEU A 50 4.18 -7.37 4.14
C LEU A 50 3.58 -7.97 2.87
N ASN A 51 2.60 -8.88 3.02
CA ASN A 51 1.92 -9.48 1.87
C ASN A 51 1.24 -8.45 1.00
N ASP A 52 0.72 -7.37 1.59
CA ASP A 52 0.04 -6.32 0.83
C ASP A 52 1.01 -5.47 -0.01
N ILE A 53 2.28 -5.40 0.38
CA ILE A 53 3.25 -4.52 -0.28
C ILE A 53 4.31 -5.25 -1.10
N LEU A 54 4.38 -6.58 -1.05
CA LEU A 54 5.39 -7.30 -1.83
C LEU A 54 5.18 -7.06 -3.32
N PRO A 55 6.22 -6.67 -4.07
CA PRO A 55 6.08 -6.37 -5.50
C PRO A 55 5.52 -7.53 -6.31
N GLU A 56 5.86 -8.77 -5.99
CA GLU A 56 5.34 -9.93 -6.69
C GLU A 56 3.84 -10.12 -6.50
N HIS A 57 3.24 -9.53 -5.47
CA HIS A 57 1.80 -9.57 -5.24
C HIS A 57 1.05 -8.43 -5.94
N ASN A 58 1.77 -7.48 -6.53
CA ASN A 58 1.17 -6.26 -7.08
C ASN A 58 1.64 -5.99 -8.51
N GLN A 59 1.99 -7.03 -9.26
CA GLN A 59 2.49 -6.89 -10.62
C GLN A 59 1.45 -6.25 -11.54
N GLY A 60 1.91 -5.30 -12.34
CA GLY A 60 1.04 -4.63 -13.31
C GLY A 60 0.15 -3.54 -12.71
N MET A 61 0.25 -3.29 -11.40
CA MET A 61 -0.53 -2.27 -10.72
C MET A 61 0.37 -1.19 -10.16
N TYR A 62 -0.11 0.06 -10.15
CA TYR A 62 0.56 1.12 -9.43
C TYR A 62 -0.03 1.19 -8.03
N VAL A 63 0.71 0.67 -7.06
CA VAL A 63 0.25 0.55 -5.68
C VAL A 63 0.98 1.57 -4.81
N VAL A 64 0.22 2.31 -4.02
CA VAL A 64 0.74 3.32 -3.10
C VAL A 64 0.51 2.82 -1.67
N PRO A 65 1.57 2.51 -0.94
CA PRO A 65 1.42 2.14 0.47
C PRO A 65 0.93 3.31 1.30
N GLN A 66 0.05 3.03 2.26
CA GLN A 66 -0.40 4.03 3.23
C GLN A 66 0.14 3.70 4.61
N ILE A 67 0.75 4.69 5.25
CA ILE A 67 1.26 4.55 6.61
C ILE A 67 0.35 5.35 7.55
N LEU A 68 -0.16 4.68 8.58
CA LEU A 68 -0.96 5.30 9.63
C LEU A 68 -0.10 5.45 10.87
N THR A 69 0.36 6.67 11.14
CA THR A 69 1.16 6.96 12.34
C THR A 69 1.19 8.46 12.60
N ASN A 70 1.34 8.83 13.87
CA ASN A 70 1.60 10.21 14.25
C ASN A 70 3.03 10.40 14.77
N GLN A 71 3.90 9.39 14.60
CA GLN A 71 5.29 9.43 15.06
C GLN A 71 6.21 9.55 13.85
N ALA A 72 6.95 10.67 13.79
CA ALA A 72 7.84 10.93 12.64
C ALA A 72 8.91 9.84 12.49
N GLY A 73 9.48 9.37 13.60
CA GLY A 73 10.49 8.31 13.55
C GLY A 73 9.97 7.02 12.96
N ASP A 74 8.75 6.62 13.33
CA ASP A 74 8.13 5.42 12.78
C ASP A 74 7.83 5.57 11.30
N PHE A 75 7.36 6.76 10.88
CA PHE A 75 7.11 7.04 9.48
C PHE A 75 8.40 6.92 8.66
N ILE A 76 9.47 7.55 9.11
CA ILE A 76 10.75 7.55 8.39
C ILE A 76 11.28 6.13 8.26
N ARG A 77 11.25 5.36 9.34
CA ARG A 77 11.73 3.97 9.33
C ARG A 77 10.94 3.13 8.33
N THR A 78 9.62 3.23 8.38
CA THR A 78 8.75 2.44 7.50
C THR A 78 8.89 2.89 6.05
N ALA A 79 9.00 4.20 5.81
CA ALA A 79 9.19 4.73 4.47
C ALA A 79 10.49 4.22 3.84
N LYS A 80 11.57 4.16 4.63
CA LYS A 80 12.85 3.60 4.16
C LYS A 80 12.72 2.13 3.82
N GLU A 81 12.01 1.37 4.65
CA GLU A 81 11.75 -0.04 4.38
C GLU A 81 10.96 -0.22 3.07
N LEU A 82 9.91 0.56 2.87
CA LEU A 82 9.11 0.52 1.64
C LEU A 82 9.95 0.90 0.42
N GLN A 83 10.85 1.86 0.57
CA GLN A 83 11.73 2.26 -0.52
C GLN A 83 12.60 1.10 -1.01
N GLU A 84 13.02 0.23 -0.11
CA GLU A 84 13.79 -0.96 -0.45
C GLU A 84 13.00 -1.93 -1.34
N TYR A 85 11.67 -1.93 -1.23
CA TYR A 85 10.79 -2.71 -2.11
C TYR A 85 10.46 -2.01 -3.42
N GLY A 86 10.98 -0.80 -3.62
CA GLY A 86 10.81 -0.08 -4.89
C GLY A 86 9.72 0.97 -4.89
N TYR A 87 9.09 1.25 -3.77
CA TYR A 87 8.04 2.27 -3.71
C TYR A 87 8.64 3.67 -3.68
N SER A 88 8.15 4.53 -4.57
CA SER A 88 8.57 5.93 -4.66
C SER A 88 7.47 6.91 -4.23
N GLU A 89 6.26 6.42 -4.04
CA GLU A 89 5.15 7.23 -3.58
C GLU A 89 4.51 6.56 -2.37
N ILE A 90 4.36 7.30 -1.29
CA ILE A 90 3.84 6.79 -0.02
C ILE A 90 2.84 7.82 0.51
N ASN A 91 1.71 7.36 1.02
CA ASN A 91 0.70 8.22 1.61
C ASN A 91 0.79 8.16 3.14
N LEU A 92 0.80 9.33 3.76
CA LEU A 92 0.78 9.44 5.22
C LEU A 92 -0.64 9.75 5.68
N ASN A 93 -1.12 8.93 6.61
CA ASN A 93 -2.39 9.17 7.28
C ASN A 93 -2.10 9.38 8.78
N LEU A 94 -2.62 10.44 9.32
CA LEU A 94 -2.43 10.82 10.72
C LEU A 94 -3.59 10.35 11.59
#